data_dd7bf3e58c8221cac45219cf3579a69a
#
_entry.id   dd7bf3e58c8221cac45219cf3579a69a
#
_cell.length_a   1.000
_cell.length_b   1.000
_cell.length_c   1.000
_cell.angle_alpha   90.00
_cell.angle_beta   90.00
_cell.angle_gamma   90.00
#
_symmetry.space_group_name_H-M   'P 1'
#
loop_
_entity.id
_entity.type
_entity.pdbx_description
1 polymer ?
#
loop_
_entity_poly.entity_id
_entity_poly.type
_entity_poly.pdbx_seq_one_letter_code
_entity_poly.pdbx_strand_id
1 'polypeptide(L)'
;MACSCSHEPAPHNSNSKFRTALWIALLINLTLFGVELIGGAYAHSSALWADALDFFGDAVNYGISLAVIGASLYWRATVALIKGLTMAVFGLVVIGKVIYAFMQGIPPEAITMGIIGVLALIANVVTAIILYAFRDGDANMKSVWLCSRNDAIGNVAVIFAAVGVFGSGSLWPDIIVAIIMASLGLSAGYHVVKQALTERVLKHESA
;
A
#
# COMPACT_ATOMS: atom_id res chain seq x y z
N MET A 1 9.23 5.05 0.17
CA MET A 1 10.14 4.36 -0.77
C MET A 1 9.29 3.57 -1.73
N ALA A 2 9.36 3.81 -3.04
CA ALA A 2 8.56 3.08 -4.00
C ALA A 2 9.05 1.63 -4.07
N CYS A 3 8.22 0.67 -3.66
CA CYS A 3 8.49 -0.75 -3.89
C CYS A 3 8.31 -1.05 -5.38
N SER A 4 9.41 -1.03 -6.14
CA SER A 4 9.43 -1.46 -7.53
C SER A 4 9.49 -2.98 -7.57
N CYS A 5 8.35 -3.63 -7.84
CA CYS A 5 8.30 -5.07 -8.04
C CYS A 5 8.76 -5.39 -9.46
N SER A 6 10.04 -5.72 -9.64
CA SER A 6 10.53 -6.33 -10.87
C SER A 6 10.02 -7.77 -10.97
N HIS A 7 9.13 -8.04 -11.93
CA HIS A 7 8.61 -9.37 -12.17
C HIS A 7 9.56 -10.16 -13.10
N GLU A 8 10.54 -10.84 -12.51
CA GLU A 8 11.13 -11.99 -13.19
C GLU A 8 10.24 -13.22 -13.01
N PRO A 9 10.12 -14.11 -14.03
CA PRO A 9 9.29 -15.29 -13.90
C PRO A 9 9.91 -16.23 -12.84
N ALA A 10 9.17 -16.45 -11.75
CA ALA A 10 9.57 -17.36 -10.70
C ALA A 10 9.68 -18.81 -11.24
N PRO A 11 10.70 -19.57 -10.83
CA PRO A 11 10.77 -20.98 -11.17
C PRO A 11 9.59 -21.75 -10.57
N HIS A 12 9.18 -22.80 -11.23
CA HIS A 12 7.94 -23.60 -11.12
C HIS A 12 7.69 -24.32 -9.77
N ASN A 13 8.28 -23.89 -8.67
CA ASN A 13 8.06 -24.47 -7.36
C ASN A 13 7.17 -23.52 -6.50
N SER A 14 5.86 -23.54 -6.79
CA SER A 14 4.88 -22.86 -5.96
C SER A 14 4.84 -23.52 -4.58
N ASN A 15 5.70 -23.08 -3.66
CA ASN A 15 5.68 -23.50 -2.28
C ASN A 15 4.27 -23.19 -1.72
N SER A 16 3.48 -24.23 -1.44
CA SER A 16 2.10 -24.09 -0.93
C SER A 16 2.05 -23.18 0.31
N LYS A 17 3.11 -23.18 1.12
CA LYS A 17 3.26 -22.33 2.28
C LYS A 17 3.34 -20.84 1.91
N PHE A 18 4.05 -20.50 0.83
CA PHE A 18 4.12 -19.11 0.35
C PHE A 18 2.76 -18.62 -0.16
N ARG A 19 2.02 -19.46 -0.88
CA ARG A 19 0.64 -19.12 -1.30
C ARG A 19 -0.28 -18.88 -0.11
N THR A 20 -0.18 -19.71 0.92
CA THR A 20 -0.96 -19.51 2.15
C THR A 20 -0.57 -18.19 2.84
N ALA A 21 0.72 -17.88 2.94
CA ALA A 21 1.21 -16.63 3.49
C ALA A 21 0.67 -15.42 2.71
N LEU A 22 0.66 -15.47 1.36
CA LEU A 22 0.09 -14.41 0.52
C LEU A 22 -1.43 -14.25 0.71
N TRP A 23 -2.20 -15.34 0.87
CA TRP A 23 -3.63 -15.24 1.16
C TRP A 23 -3.89 -14.58 2.50
N ILE A 24 -3.12 -14.94 3.54
CA ILE A 24 -3.24 -14.32 4.86
C ILE A 24 -2.89 -12.83 4.77
N ALA A 25 -1.79 -12.49 4.13
CA ALA A 25 -1.36 -11.11 3.93
C ALA A 25 -2.40 -10.29 3.15
N LEU A 26 -2.96 -10.85 2.07
CA LEU A 26 -4.03 -10.24 1.29
C LEU A 26 -5.26 -9.91 2.15
N LEU A 27 -5.72 -10.87 2.95
CA LEU A 27 -6.91 -10.68 3.80
C LEU A 27 -6.66 -9.65 4.90
N ILE A 28 -5.49 -9.67 5.53
CA ILE A 28 -5.11 -8.65 6.53
C ILE A 28 -5.15 -7.27 5.88
N ASN A 29 -4.44 -7.07 4.76
CA ASN A 29 -4.35 -5.76 4.12
C ASN A 29 -5.70 -5.28 3.58
N LEU A 30 -6.50 -6.15 2.99
CA LEU A 30 -7.85 -5.77 2.52
C LEU A 30 -8.78 -5.38 3.68
N THR A 31 -8.65 -6.03 4.83
CA THR A 31 -9.41 -5.70 6.03
C THR A 31 -8.98 -4.34 6.58
N LEU A 32 -7.67 -4.10 6.72
CA LEU A 32 -7.15 -2.83 7.22
C LEU A 32 -7.44 -1.67 6.25
N PHE A 33 -7.37 -1.88 4.94
CA PHE A 33 -7.84 -0.92 3.96
C PHE A 33 -9.26 -0.42 4.27
N GLY A 34 -10.20 -1.35 4.53
CA GLY A 34 -11.58 -1.00 4.90
C GLY A 34 -11.68 -0.27 6.24
N VAL A 35 -10.96 -0.75 7.25
CA VAL A 35 -10.92 -0.13 8.59
C VAL A 35 -10.40 1.29 8.53
N GLU A 36 -9.31 1.54 7.77
CA GLU A 36 -8.71 2.86 7.65
C GLU A 36 -9.52 3.84 6.82
N LEU A 37 -10.18 3.37 5.75
CA LEU A 37 -11.11 4.23 5.01
C LEU A 37 -12.26 4.73 5.90
N ILE A 38 -12.88 3.81 6.65
CA ILE A 38 -14.00 4.14 7.53
C ILE A 38 -13.50 4.99 8.70
N GLY A 39 -12.42 4.57 9.34
CA GLY A 39 -11.83 5.28 10.48
C GLY A 39 -11.28 6.65 10.12
N GLY A 40 -10.64 6.78 8.96
CA GLY A 40 -10.16 8.05 8.44
C GLY A 40 -11.29 9.02 8.08
N ALA A 41 -12.44 8.49 7.60
CA ALA A 41 -13.64 9.29 7.38
C ALA A 41 -14.22 9.77 8.72
N TYR A 42 -14.31 8.90 9.72
CA TYR A 42 -14.83 9.21 11.06
C TYR A 42 -13.93 10.19 11.82
N ALA A 43 -12.62 9.93 11.83
CA ALA A 43 -11.64 10.77 12.50
C ALA A 43 -11.30 12.07 11.73
N HIS A 44 -11.83 12.28 10.54
CA HIS A 44 -11.45 13.36 9.62
C HIS A 44 -9.94 13.39 9.31
N SER A 45 -9.26 12.24 9.37
CA SER A 45 -7.82 12.12 9.17
C SER A 45 -7.46 11.86 7.71
N SER A 46 -6.63 12.73 7.15
CA SER A 46 -6.05 12.56 5.81
C SER A 46 -4.89 11.56 5.81
N ALA A 47 -4.17 11.44 6.94
CA ALA A 47 -3.09 10.47 7.09
C ALA A 47 -3.61 9.03 7.06
N LEU A 48 -4.74 8.72 7.74
CA LEU A 48 -5.37 7.40 7.65
C LEU A 48 -5.86 7.08 6.23
N TRP A 49 -6.34 8.07 5.47
CA TRP A 49 -6.69 7.84 4.06
C TRP A 49 -5.47 7.56 3.20
N ALA A 50 -4.34 8.21 3.50
CA ALA A 50 -3.09 7.96 2.79
C ALA A 50 -2.51 6.57 3.12
N ASP A 51 -2.62 6.14 4.39
CA ASP A 51 -2.22 4.81 4.86
C ASP A 51 -3.10 3.70 4.24
N ALA A 52 -4.42 3.95 4.13
CA ALA A 52 -5.32 3.05 3.41
C ALA A 52 -4.89 2.81 1.95
N LEU A 53 -4.27 3.81 1.27
CA LEU A 53 -3.72 3.62 -0.07
C LEU A 53 -2.60 2.58 -0.09
N ASP A 54 -1.75 2.54 0.93
CA ASP A 54 -0.66 1.56 1.02
C ASP A 54 -1.22 0.16 1.26
N PHE A 55 -2.18 -0.01 2.17
CA PHE A 55 -2.89 -1.28 2.37
C PHE A 55 -3.59 -1.79 1.10
N PHE A 56 -4.22 -0.89 0.35
CA PHE A 56 -4.81 -1.24 -0.94
C PHE A 56 -3.75 -1.69 -1.95
N GLY A 57 -2.66 -0.93 -2.06
CA GLY A 57 -1.54 -1.24 -2.94
C GLY A 57 -0.96 -2.62 -2.66
N ASP A 58 -0.78 -2.96 -1.38
CA ASP A 58 -0.27 -4.25 -0.93
C ASP A 58 -1.26 -5.38 -1.18
N ALA A 59 -2.55 -5.19 -0.87
CA ALA A 59 -3.58 -6.19 -1.17
C ALA A 59 -3.59 -6.56 -2.66
N VAL A 60 -3.50 -5.57 -3.55
CA VAL A 60 -3.40 -5.82 -4.99
C VAL A 60 -2.10 -6.52 -5.36
N ASN A 61 -0.96 -6.18 -4.72
CA ASN A 61 0.32 -6.89 -4.92
C ASN A 61 0.23 -8.37 -4.58
N TYR A 62 -0.34 -8.69 -3.42
CA TYR A 62 -0.50 -10.08 -2.99
C TYR A 62 -1.47 -10.83 -3.91
N GLY A 63 -2.56 -10.17 -4.33
CA GLY A 63 -3.51 -10.72 -5.31
C GLY A 63 -2.85 -11.03 -6.65
N ILE A 64 -2.02 -10.11 -7.18
CA ILE A 64 -1.25 -10.32 -8.40
C ILE A 64 -0.27 -11.47 -8.22
N SER A 65 0.49 -11.49 -7.11
CA SER A 65 1.45 -12.57 -6.82
C SER A 65 0.78 -13.94 -6.78
N LEU A 66 -0.46 -14.02 -6.28
CA LEU A 66 -1.28 -15.23 -6.29
C LEU A 66 -1.77 -15.61 -7.70
N ALA A 67 -2.18 -14.62 -8.50
CA ALA A 67 -2.76 -14.84 -9.83
C ALA A 67 -1.71 -15.15 -10.91
N VAL A 68 -0.47 -14.70 -10.71
CA VAL A 68 0.64 -14.80 -11.67
C VAL A 68 1.13 -16.23 -11.86
N ILE A 69 0.79 -17.12 -10.95
CA ILE A 69 1.14 -18.54 -11.04
C ILE A 69 0.39 -19.17 -12.23
N GLY A 70 0.99 -19.07 -13.42
CA GLY A 70 0.46 -19.63 -14.68
C GLY A 70 -0.17 -18.64 -15.67
N ALA A 71 -0.22 -17.34 -15.37
CA ALA A 71 -0.80 -16.34 -16.27
C ALA A 71 0.20 -15.83 -17.33
N SER A 72 -0.30 -15.52 -18.54
CA SER A 72 0.53 -14.93 -19.60
C SER A 72 1.02 -13.52 -19.24
N LEU A 73 2.17 -13.11 -19.78
CA LEU A 73 2.78 -11.80 -19.56
C LEU A 73 1.80 -10.65 -19.88
N TYR A 74 0.98 -10.79 -20.91
CA TYR A 74 -0.02 -9.80 -21.30
C TYR A 74 -1.05 -9.54 -20.18
N TRP A 75 -1.59 -10.58 -19.57
CA TRP A 75 -2.55 -10.43 -18.47
C TRP A 75 -1.89 -9.82 -17.24
N ARG A 76 -0.64 -10.21 -16.96
CA ARG A 76 0.15 -9.64 -15.85
C ARG A 76 0.35 -8.14 -16.02
N ALA A 77 0.80 -7.70 -17.20
CA ALA A 77 0.99 -6.28 -17.52
C ALA A 77 -0.34 -5.50 -17.49
N THR A 78 -1.45 -6.12 -17.96
CA THR A 78 -2.77 -5.49 -17.92
C THR A 78 -3.26 -5.26 -16.49
N VAL A 79 -3.13 -6.26 -15.61
CA VAL A 79 -3.51 -6.14 -14.19
C VAL A 79 -2.63 -5.12 -13.47
N ALA A 80 -1.30 -5.11 -13.75
CA ALA A 80 -0.40 -4.12 -13.20
C ALA A 80 -0.76 -2.69 -13.66
N LEU A 81 -1.18 -2.50 -14.92
CA LEU A 81 -1.64 -1.20 -15.42
C LEU A 81 -2.90 -0.73 -14.66
N ILE A 82 -3.90 -1.61 -14.54
CA ILE A 82 -5.14 -1.30 -13.78
C ILE A 82 -4.78 -0.90 -12.34
N LYS A 83 -3.91 -1.68 -11.67
CA LYS A 83 -3.41 -1.36 -10.33
C LYS A 83 -2.81 0.04 -10.27
N GLY A 84 -1.82 0.33 -11.11
CA GLY A 84 -1.12 1.61 -11.09
C GLY A 84 -2.07 2.80 -11.32
N LEU A 85 -3.04 2.65 -12.24
CA LEU A 85 -4.08 3.66 -12.47
C LEU A 85 -4.99 3.84 -11.24
N THR A 86 -5.43 2.76 -10.61
CA THR A 86 -6.26 2.83 -9.41
C THR A 86 -5.52 3.49 -8.25
N MET A 87 -4.23 3.17 -8.05
CA MET A 87 -3.39 3.83 -7.06
C MET A 87 -3.25 5.34 -7.34
N ALA A 88 -3.06 5.73 -8.60
CA ALA A 88 -2.97 7.14 -8.98
C ALA A 88 -4.29 7.88 -8.69
N VAL A 89 -5.44 7.31 -9.07
CA VAL A 89 -6.76 7.88 -8.78
C VAL A 89 -6.98 8.01 -7.28
N PHE A 90 -6.69 6.98 -6.50
CA PHE A 90 -6.85 7.02 -5.05
C PHE A 90 -5.90 8.04 -4.40
N GLY A 91 -4.65 8.14 -4.85
CA GLY A 91 -3.71 9.17 -4.39
C GLY A 91 -4.20 10.59 -4.67
N LEU A 92 -4.84 10.83 -5.83
CA LEU A 92 -5.50 12.12 -6.12
C LEU A 92 -6.69 12.37 -5.19
N VAL A 93 -7.48 11.35 -4.85
CA VAL A 93 -8.56 11.46 -3.86
C VAL A 93 -8.00 11.86 -2.49
N VAL A 94 -6.89 11.27 -2.06
CA VAL A 94 -6.21 11.65 -0.80
C VAL A 94 -5.77 13.11 -0.84
N ILE A 95 -5.17 13.58 -1.93
CA ILE A 95 -4.81 15.00 -2.08
C ILE A 95 -6.06 15.89 -1.99
N GLY A 96 -7.16 15.50 -2.64
CA GLY A 96 -8.43 16.20 -2.51
C GLY A 96 -8.93 16.26 -1.06
N LYS A 97 -8.78 15.17 -0.30
CA LYS A 97 -9.09 15.12 1.14
C LYS A 97 -8.21 16.06 1.95
N VAL A 98 -6.90 16.13 1.66
CA VAL A 98 -5.97 17.06 2.32
C VAL A 98 -6.40 18.51 2.08
N ILE A 99 -6.71 18.88 0.84
CA ILE A 99 -7.19 20.24 0.50
C ILE A 99 -8.49 20.54 1.25
N TYR A 100 -9.43 19.60 1.25
CA TYR A 100 -10.71 19.74 1.96
C TYR A 100 -10.49 19.90 3.47
N ALA A 101 -9.66 19.08 4.10
CA ALA A 101 -9.33 19.16 5.52
C ALA A 101 -8.69 20.53 5.87
N PHE A 102 -7.77 21.01 5.03
CA PHE A 102 -7.16 22.31 5.19
C PHE A 102 -8.20 23.46 5.13
N MET A 103 -9.15 23.38 4.19
CA MET A 103 -10.22 24.39 4.06
C MET A 103 -11.19 24.39 5.24
N GLN A 104 -11.46 23.22 5.83
CA GLN A 104 -12.33 23.10 6.99
C GLN A 104 -11.65 23.59 8.28
N GLY A 105 -10.33 23.48 8.37
CA GLY A 105 -9.58 23.88 9.55
C GLY A 105 -9.88 23.06 10.81
N ILE A 106 -10.55 21.90 10.66
CA ILE A 106 -10.95 21.05 11.79
C ILE A 106 -9.83 20.04 12.04
N PRO A 107 -9.23 20.00 13.26
CA PRO A 107 -8.26 18.98 13.61
C PRO A 107 -8.91 17.59 13.59
N PRO A 108 -8.19 16.55 13.14
CA PRO A 108 -8.69 15.18 13.18
C PRO A 108 -8.81 14.69 14.64
N GLU A 109 -9.60 13.63 14.80
CA GLU A 109 -9.77 12.98 16.11
C GLU A 109 -8.57 12.08 16.42
N ALA A 110 -7.67 12.59 17.29
CA ALA A 110 -6.35 12.01 17.55
C ALA A 110 -6.41 10.61 18.18
N ILE A 111 -7.42 10.33 19.01
CA ILE A 111 -7.54 9.03 19.70
C ILE A 111 -7.85 7.93 18.67
N THR A 112 -8.84 8.16 17.80
CA THR A 112 -9.18 7.21 16.73
C THR A 112 -8.02 7.02 15.76
N MET A 113 -7.31 8.11 15.37
CA MET A 113 -6.08 8.00 14.56
C MET A 113 -5.04 7.10 15.24
N GLY A 114 -4.79 7.32 16.52
CA GLY A 114 -3.79 6.57 17.28
C GLY A 114 -4.16 5.09 17.40
N ILE A 115 -5.41 4.76 17.70
CA ILE A 115 -5.89 3.37 17.81
C ILE A 115 -5.76 2.65 16.47
N ILE A 116 -6.22 3.27 15.38
CA ILE A 116 -6.17 2.67 14.03
C ILE A 116 -4.73 2.54 13.58
N GLY A 117 -3.88 3.56 13.74
CA GLY A 117 -2.47 3.50 13.39
C GLY A 117 -1.71 2.41 14.16
N VAL A 118 -2.03 2.16 15.43
CA VAL A 118 -1.45 1.02 16.19
C VAL A 118 -1.94 -0.31 15.63
N LEU A 119 -3.23 -0.45 15.27
CA LEU A 119 -3.75 -1.67 14.64
C LEU A 119 -3.09 -1.92 13.28
N ALA A 120 -2.91 -0.88 12.48
CA ALA A 120 -2.22 -0.91 11.19
C ALA A 120 -0.75 -1.36 11.36
N LEU A 121 -0.02 -0.77 12.31
CA LEU A 121 1.34 -1.17 12.65
C LEU A 121 1.42 -2.65 13.03
N ILE A 122 0.54 -3.12 13.92
CA ILE A 122 0.50 -4.52 14.32
C ILE A 122 0.25 -5.43 13.11
N ALA A 123 -0.71 -5.08 12.24
CA ALA A 123 -1.03 -5.84 11.05
C ALA A 123 0.17 -5.94 10.10
N ASN A 124 0.87 -4.83 9.82
CA ASN A 124 2.03 -4.82 8.95
C ASN A 124 3.23 -5.55 9.57
N VAL A 125 3.44 -5.44 10.88
CA VAL A 125 4.48 -6.23 11.58
C VAL A 125 4.15 -7.73 11.49
N VAL A 126 2.91 -8.15 11.73
CA VAL A 126 2.48 -9.55 11.61
C VAL A 126 2.68 -10.04 10.17
N THR A 127 2.27 -9.26 9.17
CA THR A 127 2.47 -9.58 7.76
C THR A 127 3.95 -9.72 7.43
N ALA A 128 4.79 -8.77 7.88
CA ALA A 128 6.24 -8.83 7.68
C ALA A 128 6.88 -10.07 8.33
N ILE A 129 6.43 -10.47 9.52
CA ILE A 129 6.90 -11.70 10.20
C ILE A 129 6.50 -12.95 9.42
N ILE A 130 5.25 -13.03 8.94
CA ILE A 130 4.77 -14.16 8.13
C ILE A 130 5.60 -14.27 6.84
N LEU A 131 5.90 -13.16 6.20
CA LEU A 131 6.65 -13.10 4.96
C LEU A 131 8.17 -13.22 5.15
N TYR A 132 8.67 -12.99 6.36
CA TYR A 132 10.10 -13.07 6.69
C TYR A 132 10.72 -14.44 6.36
N ALA A 133 9.95 -15.53 6.51
CA ALA A 133 10.40 -16.88 6.16
C ALA A 133 10.75 -17.02 4.66
N PHE A 134 10.31 -16.10 3.81
CA PHE A 134 10.49 -16.13 2.36
C PHE A 134 11.44 -15.03 1.84
N ARG A 135 12.06 -14.23 2.73
CA ARG A 135 12.93 -13.08 2.38
C ARG A 135 14.15 -13.42 1.54
N ASP A 136 14.64 -14.66 1.68
CA ASP A 136 15.83 -15.17 0.98
C ASP A 136 15.44 -16.00 -0.26
N GLY A 137 14.15 -16.00 -0.63
CA GLY A 137 13.61 -16.65 -1.81
C GLY A 137 13.87 -15.88 -3.11
N ASP A 138 12.99 -16.05 -4.08
CA ASP A 138 13.07 -15.33 -5.35
C ASP A 138 12.79 -13.81 -5.19
N ALA A 139 12.97 -13.05 -6.29
CA ALA A 139 12.80 -11.60 -6.30
C ALA A 139 11.39 -11.16 -5.84
N ASN A 140 10.34 -11.93 -6.20
CA ASN A 140 8.98 -11.64 -5.78
C ASN A 140 8.79 -11.85 -4.27
N MET A 141 9.29 -12.96 -3.72
CA MET A 141 9.22 -13.24 -2.28
C MET A 141 9.94 -12.17 -1.46
N LYS A 142 11.15 -11.80 -1.88
CA LYS A 142 11.94 -10.74 -1.23
C LYS A 142 11.24 -9.38 -1.31
N SER A 143 10.67 -9.03 -2.46
CA SER A 143 9.97 -7.77 -2.70
C SER A 143 8.75 -7.64 -1.78
N VAL A 144 7.91 -8.67 -1.70
CA VAL A 144 6.71 -8.69 -0.86
C VAL A 144 7.05 -8.48 0.61
N TRP A 145 8.11 -9.11 1.13
CA TRP A 145 8.56 -8.89 2.50
C TRP A 145 9.10 -7.48 2.73
N LEU A 146 9.88 -6.93 1.78
CA LEU A 146 10.43 -5.58 1.88
C LEU A 146 9.32 -4.51 1.90
N CYS A 147 8.24 -4.70 1.12
CA CYS A 147 7.07 -3.83 1.15
C CYS A 147 6.46 -3.80 2.55
N SER A 148 6.00 -4.94 3.08
CA SER A 148 5.39 -5.00 4.41
C SER A 148 6.28 -4.43 5.52
N ARG A 149 7.60 -4.62 5.43
CA ARG A 149 8.51 -4.01 6.40
C ARG A 149 8.53 -2.48 6.30
N ASN A 150 8.51 -1.94 5.09
CA ASN A 150 8.53 -0.49 4.87
C ASN A 150 7.21 0.16 5.28
N ASP A 151 6.09 -0.54 5.07
CA ASP A 151 4.76 -0.05 5.45
C ASP A 151 4.61 0.01 6.98
N ALA A 152 5.18 -0.96 7.71
CA ALA A 152 5.28 -0.87 9.17
C ALA A 152 6.02 0.41 9.64
N ILE A 153 7.01 0.90 8.88
CA ILE A 153 7.68 2.17 9.16
C ILE A 153 6.74 3.36 8.85
N GLY A 154 5.95 3.29 7.78
CA GLY A 154 4.92 4.28 7.44
C GLY A 154 3.88 4.43 8.54
N ASN A 155 3.38 3.33 9.09
CA ASN A 155 2.40 3.37 10.18
C ASN A 155 2.95 4.03 11.47
N VAL A 156 4.25 3.93 11.73
CA VAL A 156 4.88 4.69 12.82
C VAL A 156 4.74 6.19 12.59
N ALA A 157 4.83 6.66 11.34
CA ALA A 157 4.62 8.08 11.03
C ALA A 157 3.17 8.52 11.28
N VAL A 158 2.17 7.67 10.99
CA VAL A 158 0.75 7.93 11.31
C VAL A 158 0.54 8.04 12.82
N ILE A 159 1.16 7.16 13.62
CA ILE A 159 1.10 7.23 15.09
C ILE A 159 1.73 8.55 15.59
N PHE A 160 2.87 8.95 15.05
CA PHE A 160 3.47 10.25 15.40
C PHE A 160 2.58 11.44 15.00
N ALA A 161 1.88 11.36 13.86
CA ALA A 161 0.90 12.36 13.49
C ALA A 161 -0.23 12.45 14.53
N ALA A 162 -0.76 11.30 14.98
CA ALA A 162 -1.80 11.25 16.01
C ALA A 162 -1.33 11.89 17.33
N VAL A 163 -0.11 11.56 17.78
CA VAL A 163 0.51 12.20 18.97
C VAL A 163 0.67 13.71 18.77
N GLY A 164 1.12 14.13 17.60
CA GLY A 164 1.28 15.55 17.25
C GLY A 164 -0.05 16.30 17.24
N VAL A 165 -1.12 15.70 16.69
CA VAL A 165 -2.48 16.26 16.71
C VAL A 165 -2.99 16.37 18.15
N PHE A 166 -2.84 15.31 18.95
CA PHE A 166 -3.25 15.28 20.35
C PHE A 166 -2.55 16.39 21.18
N GLY A 167 -1.24 16.53 21.02
CA GLY A 167 -0.45 17.51 21.79
C GLY A 167 -0.63 18.96 21.35
N SER A 168 -0.88 19.21 20.06
CA SER A 168 -0.99 20.57 19.49
C SER A 168 -2.42 21.05 19.27
N GLY A 169 -3.41 20.14 19.23
CA GLY A 169 -4.77 20.44 18.81
C GLY A 169 -4.85 20.95 17.36
N SER A 170 -3.83 20.67 16.54
CA SER A 170 -3.67 21.21 15.19
C SER A 170 -3.82 20.12 14.14
N LEU A 171 -4.32 20.48 12.96
CA LEU A 171 -4.45 19.55 11.81
C LEU A 171 -3.11 19.31 11.07
N TRP A 172 -2.08 20.12 11.32
CA TRP A 172 -0.83 20.10 10.55
C TRP A 172 -0.07 18.78 10.60
N PRO A 173 0.08 18.09 11.74
CA PRO A 173 0.77 16.79 11.77
C PRO A 173 0.11 15.76 10.86
N ASP A 174 -1.22 15.70 10.81
CA ASP A 174 -1.99 14.83 9.92
C ASP A 174 -1.78 15.17 8.45
N ILE A 175 -1.88 16.44 8.09
CA ILE A 175 -1.69 16.92 6.71
C ILE A 175 -0.28 16.63 6.20
N ILE A 176 0.75 16.87 7.01
CA ILE A 176 2.15 16.65 6.61
C ILE A 176 2.37 15.15 6.30
N VAL A 177 1.93 14.27 7.18
CA VAL A 177 2.07 12.82 6.97
C VAL A 177 1.24 12.37 5.77
N ALA A 178 0.00 12.86 5.63
CA ALA A 178 -0.86 12.54 4.47
C ALA A 178 -0.22 12.95 3.13
N ILE A 179 0.39 14.13 3.05
CA ILE A 179 1.08 14.60 1.83
C ILE A 179 2.28 13.71 1.52
N ILE A 180 3.09 13.36 2.52
CA ILE A 180 4.25 12.49 2.33
C ILE A 180 3.81 11.13 1.79
N MET A 181 2.85 10.48 2.44
CA MET A 181 2.37 9.15 2.07
C MET A 181 1.67 9.17 0.70
N ALA A 182 0.79 10.15 0.44
CA ALA A 182 0.14 10.29 -0.87
C ALA A 182 1.15 10.51 -2.00
N SER A 183 2.21 11.29 -1.76
CA SER A 183 3.29 11.51 -2.73
C SER A 183 4.06 10.22 -3.04
N LEU A 184 4.33 9.41 -2.01
CA LEU A 184 4.96 8.09 -2.17
C LEU A 184 4.05 7.13 -2.94
N GLY A 185 2.76 7.08 -2.61
CA GLY A 185 1.75 6.26 -3.30
C GLY A 185 1.58 6.65 -4.78
N LEU A 186 1.52 7.94 -5.08
CA LEU A 186 1.46 8.43 -6.46
C LEU A 186 2.73 8.09 -7.26
N SER A 187 3.91 8.25 -6.63
CA SER A 187 5.18 7.86 -7.24
C SER A 187 5.22 6.36 -7.55
N ALA A 188 4.77 5.52 -6.61
CA ALA A 188 4.66 4.08 -6.82
C ALA A 188 3.70 3.75 -7.97
N GLY A 189 2.50 4.36 -7.99
CA GLY A 189 1.53 4.20 -9.07
C GLY A 189 2.09 4.57 -10.43
N TYR A 190 2.80 5.69 -10.54
CA TYR A 190 3.48 6.12 -11.76
C TYR A 190 4.51 5.09 -12.27
N HIS A 191 5.35 4.58 -11.36
CA HIS A 191 6.35 3.57 -11.73
C HIS A 191 5.71 2.27 -12.23
N VAL A 192 4.65 1.81 -11.56
CA VAL A 192 3.90 0.61 -11.97
C VAL A 192 3.25 0.80 -13.34
N VAL A 193 2.61 1.94 -13.60
CA VAL A 193 2.01 2.25 -14.90
C VAL A 193 3.07 2.28 -16.00
N LYS A 194 4.19 2.97 -15.76
CA LYS A 194 5.29 3.06 -16.72
C LYS A 194 5.86 1.69 -17.08
N GLN A 195 6.11 0.85 -16.08
CA GLN A 195 6.60 -0.51 -16.30
C GLN A 195 5.59 -1.36 -17.08
N ALA A 196 4.33 -1.35 -16.70
CA ALA A 196 3.27 -2.12 -17.36
C ALA A 196 3.10 -1.72 -18.83
N LEU A 197 3.21 -0.43 -19.15
CA LEU A 197 3.16 0.04 -20.54
C LEU A 197 4.37 -0.46 -21.34
N THR A 198 5.57 -0.41 -20.78
CA THR A 198 6.79 -0.92 -21.44
C THR A 198 6.68 -2.42 -21.75
N GLU A 199 6.22 -3.22 -20.79
CA GLU A 199 6.04 -4.67 -20.97
C GLU A 199 4.98 -5.01 -22.03
N ARG A 200 3.95 -4.18 -22.22
CA ARG A 200 2.93 -4.36 -23.27
C ARG A 200 3.46 -4.04 -24.65
N VAL A 201 4.32 -3.02 -24.80
CA VAL A 201 4.92 -2.62 -26.08
C VAL A 201 5.89 -3.69 -26.58
N LEU A 202 6.79 -4.17 -25.72
CA LEU A 202 7.79 -5.19 -26.09
C LEU A 202 7.17 -6.48 -26.65
N LYS A 203 5.97 -6.82 -26.24
CA LYS A 203 5.26 -7.99 -26.77
C LYS A 203 4.61 -7.74 -28.13
N HIS A 204 4.26 -6.50 -28.47
CA HIS A 204 3.73 -6.17 -29.81
C HIS A 204 4.82 -6.26 -30.90
N GLU A 205 6.08 -6.06 -30.53
CA GLU A 205 7.22 -6.16 -31.44
C GLU A 205 7.74 -7.59 -31.62
N SER A 206 7.36 -8.52 -30.73
CA SER A 206 7.78 -9.93 -30.74
C SER A 206 6.72 -10.91 -31.28
N ALA A 207 5.56 -10.42 -31.74
CA ALA A 207 4.46 -11.18 -32.33
C ALA A 207 4.28 -10.86 -33.79
#